data_c7b85c48ec8f2b4a8200d889347b9cd4
#
_entry.id   c7b85c48ec8f2b4a8200d889347b9cd4
#
_cell.length_a   1.000
_cell.length_b   1.000
_cell.length_c   1.000
_cell.angle_alpha   90.00
_cell.angle_beta   90.00
_cell.angle_gamma   90.00
#
_symmetry.space_group_name_H-M   'P 1'
#
loop_
_entity.id
_entity.type
_entity.pdbx_description
1 polymer ?
#
loop_
_entity_poly.entity_id
_entity_poly.type
_entity_poly.pdbx_seq_one_letter_code
_entity_poly.pdbx_strand_id
1 'polypeptide(L)'
;MRAFPLVLSLAISLCAIAPCAQAQKTRRCGGVPQADYRWPQKTRPGIPAGQTPVTVTVGEMLQWQPLALTKRDWCAPRQDRELRTYTVVGWVRVIRKEMADGDWHIELTDQPGDAPTRCVVVEIPAPTYGQGYATARQRLTQWIPDDAIRARHGHTVRQPVRLRFTGPAFFDGIHVTTGGHGNCNDRPGGYWEIHPVVAVAQP
;
A
#
# COMPACT_ATOMS: atom_id res chain seq x y z
N MET A 1 61.48 -23.91 48.83
CA MET A 1 60.21 -23.22 49.01
C MET A 1 59.70 -22.93 47.61
N ARG A 2 58.67 -23.64 47.16
CA ARG A 2 58.05 -23.39 45.81
C ARG A 2 56.67 -22.78 46.05
N ALA A 3 56.50 -21.54 45.53
CA ALA A 3 55.24 -20.84 45.60
C ALA A 3 54.35 -21.30 44.43
N PHE A 4 53.10 -21.70 44.71
CA PHE A 4 52.06 -21.98 43.71
C PHE A 4 51.25 -20.70 43.45
N PRO A 5 50.99 -20.34 42.19
CA PRO A 5 50.10 -19.25 41.91
C PRO A 5 48.63 -19.72 42.03
N LEU A 6 47.85 -18.92 42.73
CA LEU A 6 46.40 -19.06 42.85
C LEU A 6 45.74 -18.51 41.57
N VAL A 7 45.10 -19.37 40.77
CA VAL A 7 44.35 -18.96 39.61
C VAL A 7 42.91 -18.66 40.04
N LEU A 8 42.56 -17.39 40.04
CA LEU A 8 41.21 -16.90 40.35
C LEU A 8 40.36 -16.97 39.09
N SER A 9 39.46 -17.95 38.98
CA SER A 9 38.55 -18.07 37.86
C SER A 9 37.35 -17.13 38.07
N LEU A 10 37.27 -16.08 37.24
CA LEU A 10 36.14 -15.14 37.19
C LEU A 10 35.02 -15.75 36.30
N ALA A 11 33.96 -16.25 36.91
CA ALA A 11 32.78 -16.71 36.19
C ALA A 11 31.91 -15.49 35.76
N ILE A 12 31.97 -15.13 34.49
CA ILE A 12 31.08 -14.12 33.92
C ILE A 12 29.72 -14.78 33.62
N SER A 13 28.72 -14.45 34.44
CA SER A 13 27.33 -14.88 34.21
C SER A 13 26.73 -13.99 33.11
N LEU A 14 26.63 -14.53 31.87
CA LEU A 14 25.88 -13.89 30.82
C LEU A 14 24.36 -14.02 31.10
N CYS A 15 23.77 -12.98 31.66
CA CYS A 15 22.31 -12.83 31.64
C CYS A 15 21.85 -12.61 30.20
N ALA A 16 21.29 -13.64 29.57
CA ALA A 16 20.62 -13.55 28.30
C ALA A 16 19.35 -12.71 28.50
N ILE A 17 19.39 -11.44 28.09
CA ILE A 17 18.20 -10.56 27.98
C ILE A 17 17.40 -11.08 26.80
N ALA A 18 16.38 -11.92 27.04
CA ALA A 18 15.42 -12.29 26.02
C ALA A 18 14.68 -11.03 25.58
N PRO A 19 14.61 -10.72 24.27
CA PRO A 19 13.83 -9.59 23.80
C PRO A 19 12.36 -9.86 24.15
N CYS A 20 11.80 -8.99 24.98
CA CYS A 20 10.37 -8.98 25.26
C CYS A 20 9.66 -8.59 23.96
N ALA A 21 9.18 -9.59 23.21
CA ALA A 21 8.35 -9.37 22.05
C ALA A 21 7.04 -8.71 22.53
N GLN A 22 6.96 -7.40 22.41
CA GLN A 22 5.71 -6.68 22.62
C GLN A 22 4.72 -7.20 21.60
N ALA A 23 3.75 -8.01 22.05
CA ALA A 23 2.65 -8.45 21.23
C ALA A 23 1.90 -7.19 20.76
N GLN A 24 2.04 -6.83 19.48
CA GLN A 24 1.25 -5.77 18.88
C GLN A 24 -0.22 -6.13 19.06
N LYS A 25 -0.98 -5.28 19.77
CA LYS A 25 -2.41 -5.48 19.94
C LYS A 25 -3.06 -5.47 18.56
N THR A 26 -3.40 -6.64 18.04
CA THR A 26 -4.13 -6.79 16.77
C THR A 26 -5.47 -6.06 16.90
N ARG A 27 -5.71 -5.07 16.05
CA ARG A 27 -6.99 -4.36 16.03
C ARG A 27 -8.07 -5.28 15.49
N ARG A 28 -9.30 -5.14 16.00
CA ARG A 28 -10.43 -6.01 15.66
C ARG A 28 -11.63 -5.16 15.23
N CYS A 29 -12.31 -5.60 14.15
CA CYS A 29 -13.57 -5.02 13.69
C CYS A 29 -14.66 -6.09 13.76
N GLY A 30 -15.72 -5.84 14.53
CA GLY A 30 -16.75 -6.85 14.77
C GLY A 30 -16.21 -8.17 15.32
N GLY A 31 -15.15 -8.10 16.17
CA GLY A 31 -14.50 -9.31 16.69
C GLY A 31 -13.45 -9.94 15.75
N VAL A 32 -13.36 -9.54 14.50
CA VAL A 32 -12.42 -10.10 13.50
C VAL A 32 -11.08 -9.32 13.54
N PRO A 33 -9.94 -10.01 13.70
CA PRO A 33 -8.62 -9.38 13.60
C PRO A 33 -8.42 -8.72 12.25
N GLN A 34 -7.81 -7.54 12.23
CA GLN A 34 -7.47 -6.80 11.02
C GLN A 34 -5.96 -6.89 10.77
N ALA A 35 -5.57 -7.27 9.56
CA ALA A 35 -4.17 -7.32 9.14
C ALA A 35 -3.62 -5.90 8.92
N ASP A 36 -4.47 -5.00 8.38
CA ASP A 36 -4.13 -3.62 8.11
C ASP A 36 -5.34 -2.70 8.32
N TYR A 37 -5.14 -1.39 8.15
CA TYR A 37 -6.15 -0.33 8.23
C TYR A 37 -7.28 -0.57 7.25
N ARG A 38 -8.52 -0.68 7.78
CA ARG A 38 -9.74 -0.92 6.99
C ARG A 38 -9.60 -2.12 6.02
N TRP A 39 -8.96 -3.19 6.49
CA TRP A 39 -8.57 -4.35 5.70
C TRP A 39 -9.69 -4.98 4.85
N PRO A 40 -10.93 -5.15 5.34
CA PRO A 40 -12.01 -5.67 4.51
C PRO A 40 -12.32 -4.78 3.31
N GLN A 41 -12.17 -3.48 3.45
CA GLN A 41 -12.39 -2.51 2.36
C GLN A 41 -11.26 -2.57 1.33
N LYS A 42 -10.03 -2.82 1.76
CA LYS A 42 -8.87 -3.02 0.87
C LYS A 42 -8.97 -4.31 0.06
N THR A 43 -9.45 -5.39 0.64
CA THR A 43 -9.45 -6.73 0.00
C THR A 43 -10.80 -7.21 -0.51
N ARG A 44 -11.91 -6.68 0.03
CA ARG A 44 -13.29 -7.06 -0.31
C ARG A 44 -14.16 -5.82 -0.35
N PRO A 45 -14.07 -5.01 -1.38
CA PRO A 45 -14.68 -3.68 -1.37
C PRO A 45 -16.21 -3.66 -1.30
N GLY A 46 -16.89 -4.79 -1.57
CA GLY A 46 -18.35 -4.87 -1.47
C GLY A 46 -19.10 -3.95 -2.44
N ILE A 47 -18.45 -3.51 -3.52
CA ILE A 47 -19.05 -2.61 -4.50
C ILE A 47 -19.99 -3.40 -5.38
N PRO A 48 -21.20 -2.88 -5.67
CA PRO A 48 -22.14 -3.55 -6.54
C PRO A 48 -21.53 -3.88 -7.90
N ALA A 49 -21.74 -5.10 -8.38
CA ALA A 49 -21.33 -5.52 -9.73
C ALA A 49 -22.06 -4.68 -10.80
N GLY A 50 -21.41 -4.53 -11.96
CA GLY A 50 -22.04 -3.86 -13.11
C GLY A 50 -21.93 -2.33 -13.11
N GLN A 51 -21.22 -1.71 -12.17
CA GLN A 51 -20.95 -0.29 -12.26
C GLN A 51 -20.02 0.01 -13.45
N THR A 52 -20.40 0.97 -14.29
CA THR A 52 -19.48 1.54 -15.29
C THR A 52 -18.43 2.39 -14.57
N PRO A 53 -17.14 2.08 -14.70
CA PRO A 53 -16.09 2.87 -14.07
C PRO A 53 -16.05 4.30 -14.60
N VAL A 54 -15.86 5.29 -13.72
CA VAL A 54 -15.63 6.68 -14.10
C VAL A 54 -14.15 6.84 -14.42
N THR A 55 -13.82 7.27 -15.64
CA THR A 55 -12.42 7.56 -15.99
C THR A 55 -11.99 8.90 -15.42
N VAL A 56 -10.82 8.91 -14.78
CA VAL A 56 -10.21 10.10 -14.16
C VAL A 56 -8.71 10.13 -14.45
N THR A 57 -8.14 11.33 -14.40
CA THR A 57 -6.69 11.55 -14.45
C THR A 57 -6.11 11.57 -13.04
N VAL A 58 -4.79 11.49 -12.93
CA VAL A 58 -4.08 11.70 -11.66
C VAL A 58 -4.35 13.09 -11.11
N GLY A 59 -4.31 14.12 -11.99
CA GLY A 59 -4.58 15.51 -11.62
C GLY A 59 -5.97 15.72 -11.05
N GLU A 60 -6.99 15.05 -11.61
CA GLU A 60 -8.35 15.09 -11.06
C GLU A 60 -8.44 14.42 -9.68
N MET A 61 -7.77 13.28 -9.49
CA MET A 61 -7.72 12.62 -8.18
C MET A 61 -7.04 13.49 -7.12
N LEU A 62 -5.98 14.21 -7.49
CA LEU A 62 -5.27 15.12 -6.58
C LEU A 62 -6.13 16.31 -6.12
N GLN A 63 -7.24 16.60 -6.79
CA GLN A 63 -8.23 17.63 -6.37
C GLN A 63 -9.34 17.06 -5.48
N TRP A 64 -9.37 15.75 -5.23
CA TRP A 64 -10.41 15.17 -4.40
C TRP A 64 -10.27 15.60 -2.95
N GLN A 65 -11.37 16.05 -2.38
CA GLN A 65 -11.39 16.45 -0.98
C GLN A 65 -11.24 15.22 -0.08
N PRO A 66 -10.47 15.32 1.01
CA PRO A 66 -10.31 14.24 1.96
C PRO A 66 -11.62 13.90 2.67
N LEU A 67 -11.76 12.64 3.07
CA LEU A 67 -12.81 12.24 4.00
C LEU A 67 -12.40 12.58 5.45
N ALA A 68 -13.39 12.70 6.33
CA ALA A 68 -13.16 12.88 7.76
C ALA A 68 -12.71 11.57 8.46
N LEU A 69 -11.85 10.77 7.78
CA LEU A 69 -11.30 9.54 8.31
C LEU A 69 -9.85 9.73 8.73
N THR A 70 -9.49 9.09 9.84
CA THR A 70 -8.17 9.18 10.45
C THR A 70 -7.62 7.79 10.78
N LYS A 71 -6.40 7.72 11.27
CA LYS A 71 -5.81 6.47 11.80
C LYS A 71 -6.59 5.81 12.95
N ARG A 72 -7.68 6.40 13.43
CA ARG A 72 -8.55 5.81 14.47
C ARG A 72 -9.70 4.99 13.86
N ASP A 73 -10.00 5.22 12.59
CA ASP A 73 -11.21 4.73 11.92
C ASP A 73 -11.01 3.36 11.24
N TRP A 74 -10.37 2.43 11.96
CA TRP A 74 -10.00 1.09 11.45
C TRP A 74 -11.17 0.24 10.93
N CYS A 75 -12.35 0.50 11.41
CA CYS A 75 -13.55 -0.27 11.08
C CYS A 75 -14.57 0.52 10.27
N ALA A 76 -14.21 1.73 9.83
CA ALA A 76 -15.15 2.55 9.06
C ALA A 76 -15.51 1.86 7.73
N PRO A 77 -16.80 1.80 7.38
CA PRO A 77 -17.23 1.31 6.08
C PRO A 77 -16.76 2.25 4.96
N ARG A 78 -16.90 1.81 3.72
CA ARG A 78 -16.76 2.69 2.56
C ARG A 78 -17.85 3.76 2.55
N GLN A 79 -17.50 4.96 2.09
CA GLN A 79 -18.41 6.10 1.99
C GLN A 79 -18.07 6.99 0.79
N ASP A 80 -19.02 7.80 0.37
CA ASP A 80 -18.87 8.74 -0.74
C ASP A 80 -18.26 8.12 -2.01
N ARG A 81 -17.11 8.68 -2.45
CA ARG A 81 -16.38 8.21 -3.62
C ARG A 81 -15.93 6.75 -3.53
N GLU A 82 -15.71 6.27 -2.33
CA GLU A 82 -15.31 4.87 -2.12
C GLU A 82 -16.39 3.87 -2.54
N LEU A 83 -17.64 4.30 -2.72
CA LEU A 83 -18.75 3.48 -3.20
C LEU A 83 -18.80 3.38 -4.73
N ARG A 84 -17.86 3.97 -5.44
CA ARG A 84 -17.79 3.98 -6.90
C ARG A 84 -16.50 3.36 -7.40
N THR A 85 -16.60 2.76 -8.59
CA THR A 85 -15.44 2.26 -9.34
C THR A 85 -14.90 3.35 -10.26
N TYR A 86 -13.59 3.48 -10.29
CA TYR A 86 -12.87 4.41 -11.15
C TYR A 86 -11.86 3.70 -12.03
N THR A 87 -11.53 4.32 -13.15
CA THR A 87 -10.36 3.99 -13.95
C THR A 87 -9.44 5.19 -13.95
N VAL A 88 -8.32 5.11 -13.23
CA VAL A 88 -7.28 6.15 -13.30
C VAL A 88 -6.31 5.82 -14.43
N VAL A 89 -5.95 6.85 -15.21
CA VAL A 89 -4.95 6.75 -16.27
C VAL A 89 -3.73 7.57 -15.87
N GLY A 90 -2.57 6.94 -15.83
CA GLY A 90 -1.35 7.63 -15.40
C GLY A 90 -0.08 6.92 -15.84
N TRP A 91 1.05 7.59 -15.65
CA TRP A 91 2.38 7.06 -15.90
C TRP A 91 2.92 6.38 -14.64
N VAL A 92 3.23 5.11 -14.75
CA VAL A 92 3.82 4.34 -13.65
C VAL A 92 5.25 4.82 -13.40
N ARG A 93 5.50 5.34 -12.19
CA ARG A 93 6.80 5.88 -11.79
C ARG A 93 7.52 5.00 -10.80
N VAL A 94 6.80 4.45 -9.85
CA VAL A 94 7.35 3.60 -8.79
C VAL A 94 6.47 2.37 -8.63
N ILE A 95 7.12 1.24 -8.43
CA ILE A 95 6.44 0.00 -8.00
C ILE A 95 7.24 -0.62 -6.88
N ARG A 96 6.57 -1.11 -5.86
CA ARG A 96 7.16 -1.91 -4.79
C ARG A 96 6.20 -2.99 -4.31
N LYS A 97 6.75 -4.09 -3.82
CA LYS A 97 6.00 -5.13 -3.12
C LYS A 97 6.00 -4.77 -1.63
N GLU A 98 4.84 -4.52 -1.07
CA GLU A 98 4.72 -4.30 0.37
C GLU A 98 4.90 -5.63 1.12
N MET A 99 5.69 -5.58 2.20
CA MET A 99 6.05 -6.81 2.93
C MET A 99 5.02 -7.17 4.00
N ALA A 100 4.24 -6.21 4.47
CA ALA A 100 3.31 -6.41 5.59
C ALA A 100 2.02 -7.11 5.15
N ASP A 101 1.44 -6.69 4.04
CA ASP A 101 0.16 -7.18 3.51
C ASP A 101 0.30 -7.91 2.18
N GLY A 102 1.47 -7.79 1.54
CA GLY A 102 1.78 -8.40 0.26
C GLY A 102 1.23 -7.63 -0.94
N ASP A 103 0.74 -6.42 -0.75
CA ASP A 103 0.20 -5.60 -1.83
C ASP A 103 1.31 -5.08 -2.76
N TRP A 104 0.97 -4.83 -4.00
CA TRP A 104 1.82 -4.12 -4.95
C TRP A 104 1.42 -2.65 -4.95
N HIS A 105 2.24 -1.83 -4.34
CA HIS A 105 2.09 -0.39 -4.27
C HIS A 105 2.66 0.26 -5.54
N ILE A 106 1.86 1.04 -6.23
CA ILE A 106 2.19 1.64 -7.52
C ILE A 106 1.88 3.13 -7.47
N GLU A 107 2.86 3.96 -7.79
CA GLU A 107 2.71 5.43 -7.83
C GLU A 107 2.56 5.91 -9.28
N LEU A 108 1.51 6.69 -9.53
CA LEU A 108 1.16 7.21 -10.84
C LEU A 108 1.28 8.73 -10.87
N THR A 109 1.85 9.26 -11.96
CA THR A 109 1.83 10.71 -12.28
C THR A 109 1.03 10.98 -13.56
N ASP A 110 0.56 12.23 -13.76
CA ASP A 110 -0.12 12.62 -15.00
C ASP A 110 0.82 12.62 -16.19
N GLN A 111 2.07 13.07 -15.99
CA GLN A 111 3.09 13.14 -17.01
C GLN A 111 4.37 12.41 -16.53
N PRO A 112 5.17 11.85 -17.45
CA PRO A 112 6.39 11.15 -17.08
C PRO A 112 7.47 12.04 -16.45
N GLY A 113 7.37 13.36 -16.62
CA GLY A 113 8.28 14.36 -16.05
C GLY A 113 7.77 15.07 -14.79
N ASP A 114 6.61 14.71 -14.29
CA ASP A 114 6.06 15.33 -13.08
C ASP A 114 6.93 15.11 -11.86
N ALA A 115 6.84 16.03 -10.89
CA ALA A 115 7.50 15.87 -9.59
C ALA A 115 7.07 14.55 -8.92
N PRO A 116 8.01 13.79 -8.33
CA PRO A 116 7.71 12.48 -7.72
C PRO A 116 6.64 12.55 -6.64
N THR A 117 6.49 13.69 -6.00
CA THR A 117 5.51 13.93 -4.94
C THR A 117 4.09 14.19 -5.45
N ARG A 118 3.97 14.57 -6.74
CA ARG A 118 2.70 14.84 -7.40
C ARG A 118 2.14 13.57 -8.03
N CYS A 119 1.77 12.64 -7.20
CA CYS A 119 1.28 11.34 -7.63
C CYS A 119 0.08 10.87 -6.80
N VAL A 120 -0.59 9.85 -7.29
CA VAL A 120 -1.57 9.05 -6.55
C VAL A 120 -1.11 7.62 -6.48
N VAL A 121 -1.62 6.91 -5.48
CA VAL A 121 -1.30 5.49 -5.27
C VAL A 121 -2.41 4.62 -5.87
N VAL A 122 -2.03 3.49 -6.46
CA VAL A 122 -2.92 2.40 -6.78
C VAL A 122 -2.32 1.10 -6.24
N GLU A 123 -3.15 0.22 -5.69
CA GLU A 123 -2.65 -1.00 -5.04
C GLU A 123 -3.35 -2.26 -5.55
N ILE A 124 -2.54 -3.28 -5.85
CA ILE A 124 -3.04 -4.60 -6.26
C ILE A 124 -2.81 -5.58 -5.10
N PRO A 125 -3.86 -6.02 -4.40
CA PRO A 125 -3.74 -6.95 -3.28
C PRO A 125 -3.03 -8.26 -3.63
N ALA A 126 -2.55 -8.97 -2.61
CA ALA A 126 -1.97 -10.28 -2.79
C ALA A 126 -2.96 -11.25 -3.45
N PRO A 127 -2.49 -12.17 -4.33
CA PRO A 127 -3.36 -13.11 -5.04
C PRO A 127 -4.19 -14.00 -4.13
N THR A 128 -3.76 -14.21 -2.89
CA THR A 128 -4.47 -14.98 -1.87
C THR A 128 -5.82 -14.40 -1.49
N TYR A 129 -6.05 -13.11 -1.78
CA TYR A 129 -7.33 -12.42 -1.49
C TYR A 129 -8.33 -12.50 -2.64
N GLY A 130 -7.93 -12.96 -3.82
CA GLY A 130 -8.85 -13.16 -4.94
C GLY A 130 -8.17 -13.36 -6.29
N GLN A 131 -8.77 -14.20 -7.13
CA GLN A 131 -8.25 -14.50 -8.47
C GLN A 131 -8.15 -13.24 -9.36
N GLY A 132 -9.02 -12.27 -9.20
CA GLY A 132 -8.96 -11.00 -9.93
C GLY A 132 -7.65 -10.26 -9.70
N TYR A 133 -7.09 -10.29 -8.50
CA TYR A 133 -5.81 -9.66 -8.17
C TYR A 133 -4.64 -10.38 -8.81
N ALA A 134 -4.66 -11.73 -8.86
CA ALA A 134 -3.67 -12.50 -9.62
C ALA A 134 -3.67 -12.09 -11.10
N THR A 135 -4.84 -11.96 -11.70
CA THR A 135 -5.00 -11.52 -13.08
C THR A 135 -4.50 -10.08 -13.29
N ALA A 136 -4.83 -9.15 -12.39
CA ALA A 136 -4.37 -7.77 -12.48
C ALA A 136 -2.83 -7.68 -12.39
N ARG A 137 -2.18 -8.43 -11.49
CA ARG A 137 -0.72 -8.54 -11.39
C ARG A 137 -0.12 -9.13 -12.66
N GLN A 138 -0.66 -10.22 -13.17
CA GLN A 138 -0.21 -10.83 -14.42
C GLN A 138 -0.33 -9.86 -15.61
N ARG A 139 -1.38 -9.06 -15.67
CA ARG A 139 -1.52 -8.02 -16.72
C ARG A 139 -0.45 -6.95 -16.57
N LEU A 140 -0.19 -6.47 -15.37
CA LEU A 140 0.84 -5.46 -15.14
C LEU A 140 2.23 -5.93 -15.61
N THR A 141 2.61 -7.19 -15.35
CA THR A 141 3.91 -7.74 -15.75
C THR A 141 4.09 -7.88 -17.27
N GLN A 142 3.04 -7.73 -18.08
CA GLN A 142 3.16 -7.64 -19.54
C GLN A 142 3.86 -6.36 -20.01
N TRP A 143 3.80 -5.30 -19.20
CA TRP A 143 4.40 -4.00 -19.53
C TRP A 143 5.53 -3.60 -18.60
N ILE A 144 5.55 -4.13 -17.41
CA ILE A 144 6.58 -3.85 -16.41
C ILE A 144 7.12 -5.18 -15.91
N PRO A 145 8.39 -5.51 -16.25
CA PRO A 145 9.00 -6.79 -15.88
C PRO A 145 8.97 -7.01 -14.35
N ASP A 146 8.79 -8.27 -13.94
CA ASP A 146 8.67 -8.64 -12.51
C ASP A 146 9.95 -8.30 -11.72
N ASP A 147 11.11 -8.30 -12.35
CA ASP A 147 12.37 -7.90 -11.73
C ASP A 147 12.45 -6.40 -11.45
N ALA A 148 11.63 -5.58 -12.13
CA ALA A 148 11.45 -4.17 -11.81
C ALA A 148 10.58 -3.95 -10.58
N ILE A 149 9.84 -4.98 -10.13
CA ILE A 149 8.94 -4.91 -8.98
C ILE A 149 9.68 -5.48 -7.77
N ARG A 150 10.31 -4.63 -6.96
CA ARG A 150 11.15 -5.07 -5.83
C ARG A 150 10.49 -4.85 -4.48
N ALA A 151 10.77 -5.78 -3.56
CA ALA A 151 10.49 -5.59 -2.15
C ALA A 151 11.48 -4.57 -1.56
N ARG A 152 10.99 -3.67 -0.72
CA ARG A 152 11.72 -2.58 -0.05
C ARG A 152 12.30 -1.50 -0.99
N HIS A 153 12.19 -0.25 -0.57
CA HIS A 153 12.76 0.95 -1.19
C HIS A 153 12.22 1.39 -2.56
N GLY A 154 11.02 0.92 -2.97
CA GLY A 154 10.36 1.35 -4.19
C GLY A 154 11.29 1.42 -5.40
N HIS A 155 10.95 0.83 -6.50
CA HIS A 155 11.77 0.92 -7.70
C HIS A 155 11.20 1.99 -8.63
N THR A 156 12.02 2.99 -8.94
CA THR A 156 11.68 3.92 -10.02
C THR A 156 11.71 3.15 -11.33
N VAL A 157 10.59 3.17 -12.05
CA VAL A 157 10.49 2.58 -13.39
C VAL A 157 11.31 3.44 -14.34
N ARG A 158 12.40 2.87 -14.91
CA ARG A 158 13.35 3.61 -15.77
C ARG A 158 12.68 4.22 -17.00
N GLN A 159 11.76 3.47 -17.59
CA GLN A 159 10.95 3.93 -18.71
C GLN A 159 9.49 3.92 -18.25
N PRO A 160 8.96 5.07 -17.84
CA PRO A 160 7.57 5.16 -17.39
C PRO A 160 6.62 4.63 -18.47
N VAL A 161 5.66 3.82 -18.06
CA VAL A 161 4.64 3.24 -18.93
C VAL A 161 3.30 3.84 -18.55
N ARG A 162 2.53 4.28 -19.55
CA ARG A 162 1.18 4.80 -19.31
C ARG A 162 0.20 3.65 -19.31
N LEU A 163 -0.52 3.50 -18.20
CA LEU A 163 -1.48 2.41 -18.00
C LEU A 163 -2.80 2.94 -17.39
N ARG A 164 -3.83 2.10 -17.47
CA ARG A 164 -5.12 2.28 -16.78
C ARG A 164 -5.19 1.30 -15.63
N PHE A 165 -5.65 1.78 -14.49
CA PHE A 165 -5.92 0.98 -13.30
C PHE A 165 -7.37 1.16 -12.90
N THR A 166 -8.11 0.08 -12.83
CA THR A 166 -9.54 0.09 -12.49
C THR A 166 -9.78 -0.55 -11.14
N GLY A 167 -10.56 0.12 -10.32
CA GLY A 167 -10.96 -0.34 -9.00
C GLY A 167 -11.75 0.72 -8.25
N PRO A 168 -12.26 0.40 -7.06
CA PRO A 168 -12.90 1.41 -6.23
C PRO A 168 -11.89 2.40 -5.68
N ALA A 169 -12.32 3.63 -5.46
CA ALA A 169 -11.53 4.59 -4.69
C ALA A 169 -11.46 4.13 -3.21
N PHE A 170 -10.36 4.44 -2.55
CA PHE A 170 -10.17 4.22 -1.13
C PHE A 170 -9.46 5.43 -0.52
N PHE A 171 -9.94 5.92 0.60
CA PHE A 171 -9.28 7.00 1.34
C PHE A 171 -8.44 6.43 2.46
N ASP A 172 -7.12 6.55 2.35
CA ASP A 172 -6.22 6.03 3.39
C ASP A 172 -5.98 7.05 4.51
N GLY A 173 -6.92 7.06 5.47
CA GLY A 173 -6.89 7.96 6.62
C GLY A 173 -5.71 7.73 7.58
N ILE A 174 -4.99 6.60 7.48
CA ILE A 174 -3.81 6.37 8.33
C ILE A 174 -2.67 7.31 7.93
N HIS A 175 -2.57 7.66 6.66
CA HIS A 175 -1.50 8.50 6.12
C HIS A 175 -1.75 10.00 6.30
N VAL A 176 -2.96 10.42 6.64
CA VAL A 176 -3.28 11.85 6.88
C VAL A 176 -2.37 12.47 7.95
N THR A 177 -1.99 11.70 8.96
CA THR A 177 -1.12 12.19 10.05
C THR A 177 0.37 12.03 9.78
N THR A 178 0.75 11.18 8.80
CA THR A 178 2.16 10.95 8.43
C THR A 178 2.65 11.86 7.32
N GLY A 179 1.73 12.57 6.65
CA GLY A 179 2.07 13.58 5.66
C GLY A 179 2.28 13.07 4.24
N GLY A 180 2.03 11.79 3.97
CA GLY A 180 2.16 11.23 2.64
C GLY A 180 1.92 9.72 2.57
N HIS A 181 1.65 9.22 1.39
CA HIS A 181 1.51 7.81 1.07
C HIS A 181 2.57 7.43 0.02
N GLY A 182 3.60 6.73 0.43
CA GLY A 182 4.79 6.55 -0.40
C GLY A 182 5.49 7.88 -0.66
N ASN A 183 5.74 8.21 -1.92
CA ASN A 183 6.23 9.53 -2.32
C ASN A 183 5.09 10.54 -2.54
N CYS A 184 3.83 10.07 -2.63
CA CYS A 184 2.68 10.90 -2.96
C CYS A 184 2.24 11.72 -1.74
N ASN A 185 2.49 13.02 -1.76
CA ASN A 185 2.15 13.93 -0.67
C ASN A 185 1.51 15.24 -1.15
N ASP A 186 1.17 15.35 -2.43
CA ASP A 186 0.45 16.51 -2.98
C ASP A 186 -1.01 16.48 -2.49
N ARG A 187 -1.43 17.57 -1.88
CA ARG A 187 -2.74 17.68 -1.21
C ARG A 187 -3.72 18.50 -2.06
N PRO A 188 -5.02 18.28 -1.85
CA PRO A 188 -5.70 17.46 -0.83
C PRO A 188 -5.84 15.98 -1.19
N GLY A 189 -5.66 15.59 -2.45
CA GLY A 189 -6.03 14.26 -2.96
C GLY A 189 -4.98 13.16 -2.78
N GLY A 190 -3.76 13.48 -2.31
CA GLY A 190 -2.66 12.51 -2.21
C GLY A 190 -2.85 11.37 -1.20
N TYR A 191 -3.98 11.34 -0.47
CA TYR A 191 -4.38 10.23 0.39
C TYR A 191 -5.45 9.33 -0.23
N TRP A 192 -5.92 9.69 -1.42
CA TRP A 192 -6.81 8.86 -2.20
C TRP A 192 -6.00 7.87 -3.02
N GLU A 193 -6.47 6.66 -3.10
CA GLU A 193 -5.92 5.59 -3.89
C GLU A 193 -7.02 4.82 -4.63
N ILE A 194 -6.63 4.03 -5.62
CA ILE A 194 -7.48 2.98 -6.18
C ILE A 194 -7.10 1.68 -5.50
N HIS A 195 -7.95 1.22 -4.59
CA HIS A 195 -7.69 0.01 -3.80
C HIS A 195 -9.00 -0.74 -3.46
N PRO A 196 -9.09 -1.99 -3.86
CA PRO A 196 -8.14 -2.77 -4.64
C PRO A 196 -8.22 -2.48 -6.15
N VAL A 197 -7.09 -2.54 -6.83
CA VAL A 197 -7.10 -2.61 -8.31
C VAL A 197 -7.57 -3.98 -8.74
N VAL A 198 -8.58 -4.01 -9.61
CA VAL A 198 -9.18 -5.24 -10.15
C VAL A 198 -8.88 -5.46 -11.63
N ALA A 199 -8.44 -4.43 -12.35
CA ALA A 199 -8.02 -4.55 -13.74
C ALA A 199 -6.89 -3.58 -14.08
N VAL A 200 -5.99 -4.02 -14.97
CA VAL A 200 -4.90 -3.22 -15.56
C VAL A 200 -4.95 -3.39 -17.06
N ALA A 201 -4.81 -2.28 -17.82
CA ALA A 201 -4.83 -2.25 -19.28
C ALA A 201 -3.97 -1.11 -19.83
N GLN A 202 -3.71 -1.14 -21.14
CA GLN A 202 -3.24 0.04 -21.87
C GLN A 202 -4.35 1.09 -22.03
N PRO A 203 -4.00 2.38 -22.15
CA PRO A 203 -4.96 3.46 -22.38
C PRO A 203 -5.76 3.30 -23.65
#